data_6232b71ab4bc282a46bb897cc1d5a002
#
_entry.id   6232b71ab4bc282a46bb897cc1d5a002
#
_cell.length_a   1.000
_cell.length_b   1.000
_cell.length_c   1.000
_cell.angle_alpha   90.00
_cell.angle_beta   90.00
_cell.angle_gamma   90.00
#
_symmetry.space_group_name_H-M   'P 1'
#
loop_
_entity.id
_entity.type
_entity.pdbx_description
1 polymer ?
#
loop_
_entity_poly.entity_id
_entity_poly.type
_entity_poly.pdbx_seq_one_letter_code
_entity_poly.pdbx_strand_id
1 'polypeptide(L)'
;MGILNKIAQYRELKSGVKHCTFNPDGPGVVRIHLIPPKFRLLKSASYIVILNGYYLLPLGYSWAIMLSAFMKETNEYSGREISEADYEKIIEKTVKNTLKVYPFTSKEDINDDLSYMLDVIFAVARGQAVDADIERMSIRSYSGNMYAPHRMDLMVSAMTDGEGRWKCNQKCLFCYAAGEKLSSARELSTDEWKRAIDKLKAAGVPMLTFTGGEPTQRKDIAELIGYSKWFVTRLNTNGVLLSEELCSSLCEASLDSLQITLYSHDGEVHNSLVGAENFAKTVEGIKNAVKAGLDVSINTPLCRKNADYSATLDFIHSLGVRFVTVSGLICTGMAEDRHGDYDLSREELCEILRSAKEYCNENSMEIDFTSPGLVDDESLRALGMNIPMCGACLSNMAIAPDGSVIPCQSWLTADAALGNILDDSFKNIWNSESCKKLRAMSEEEAKCCPFRKRGENG
;
A
#
# COMPACT_ATOMS: atom_id res chain seq x y z
N MET A 1 -39.00 13.06 15.27
CA MET A 1 -38.11 13.08 14.11
C MET A 1 -38.85 12.44 12.92
N GLY A 2 -39.10 13.15 11.81
CA GLY A 2 -39.93 12.63 10.72
C GLY A 2 -39.28 11.45 9.98
N ILE A 3 -40.10 10.64 9.31
CA ILE A 3 -39.68 9.47 8.51
C ILE A 3 -38.58 9.88 7.50
N LEU A 4 -38.67 11.06 6.91
CA LEU A 4 -37.70 11.57 5.97
C LEU A 4 -36.28 11.72 6.59
N ASN A 5 -36.18 12.17 7.83
CA ASN A 5 -34.89 12.28 8.53
C ASN A 5 -34.27 10.91 8.84
N LYS A 6 -35.09 9.90 9.15
CA LYS A 6 -34.62 8.52 9.34
C LYS A 6 -34.10 7.92 8.04
N ILE A 7 -34.81 8.15 6.94
CA ILE A 7 -34.38 7.72 5.58
C ILE A 7 -33.10 8.42 5.16
N ALA A 8 -32.95 9.72 5.41
CA ALA A 8 -31.75 10.48 5.09
C ALA A 8 -30.54 9.96 5.89
N GLN A 9 -30.69 9.77 7.20
CA GLN A 9 -29.64 9.21 8.06
C GLN A 9 -29.23 7.80 7.65
N TYR A 10 -30.22 6.95 7.35
CA TYR A 10 -29.94 5.60 6.86
C TYR A 10 -29.15 5.62 5.55
N ARG A 11 -29.53 6.51 4.59
CA ARG A 11 -28.80 6.68 3.33
C ARG A 11 -27.39 7.17 3.57
N GLU A 12 -27.18 8.11 4.47
CA GLU A 12 -25.87 8.65 4.83
C GLU A 12 -24.96 7.54 5.40
N LEU A 13 -25.45 6.74 6.34
CA LEU A 13 -24.68 5.64 6.93
C LEU A 13 -24.37 4.54 5.91
N LYS A 14 -25.23 4.34 4.93
CA LYS A 14 -25.11 3.30 3.90
C LYS A 14 -24.20 3.70 2.73
N SER A 15 -24.01 5.00 2.47
CA SER A 15 -23.40 5.47 1.23
C SER A 15 -21.92 5.81 1.37
N GLY A 16 -21.16 5.60 0.28
CA GLY A 16 -19.78 6.01 0.14
C GLY A 16 -18.79 5.17 0.94
N VAL A 17 -17.52 5.29 0.58
CA VAL A 17 -16.40 4.78 1.35
C VAL A 17 -16.21 5.66 2.57
N LYS A 18 -16.08 5.08 3.74
CA LYS A 18 -15.87 5.79 5.00
C LYS A 18 -14.48 5.50 5.53
N HIS A 19 -13.96 6.43 6.28
CA HIS A 19 -12.64 6.33 6.88
C HIS A 19 -12.67 6.87 8.31
N CYS A 20 -11.86 6.27 9.16
CA CYS A 20 -11.56 6.76 10.51
C CYS A 20 -10.13 6.38 10.86
N THR A 21 -9.43 7.26 11.59
CA THR A 21 -8.07 7.00 12.08
C THR A 21 -8.05 7.16 13.59
N PHE A 22 -7.42 6.21 14.27
CA PHE A 22 -7.13 6.25 15.71
C PHE A 22 -5.62 6.38 15.90
N ASN A 23 -5.21 7.13 16.92
CA ASN A 23 -3.81 7.44 17.26
C ASN A 23 -3.00 7.94 16.04
N PRO A 24 -3.43 9.00 15.34
CA PRO A 24 -2.78 9.45 14.12
C PRO A 24 -1.31 9.89 14.34
N ASP A 25 -0.97 10.30 15.56
CA ASP A 25 0.33 10.89 15.91
C ASP A 25 1.14 10.01 16.89
N GLY A 26 0.73 8.72 17.08
CA GLY A 26 1.36 7.82 18.04
C GLY A 26 1.67 6.43 17.51
N PRO A 27 2.43 5.64 18.26
CA PRO A 27 2.65 4.24 17.91
C PRO A 27 1.32 3.48 17.92
N GLY A 28 1.10 2.65 16.91
CA GLY A 28 -0.13 1.86 16.79
C GLY A 28 -1.30 2.62 16.16
N VAL A 29 -1.02 3.42 15.15
CA VAL A 29 -2.05 4.00 14.28
C VAL A 29 -2.99 2.91 13.75
N VAL A 30 -4.30 3.12 13.88
CA VAL A 30 -5.31 2.24 13.30
C VAL A 30 -6.12 3.02 12.28
N ARG A 31 -6.00 2.66 11.01
CA ARG A 31 -6.77 3.23 9.91
C ARG A 31 -7.84 2.24 9.46
N ILE A 32 -9.07 2.68 9.50
CA ILE A 32 -10.24 1.88 9.14
C ILE A 32 -10.87 2.49 7.90
N HIS A 33 -10.99 1.70 6.83
CA HIS A 33 -11.82 2.05 5.68
C HIS A 33 -12.99 1.08 5.60
N LEU A 34 -14.20 1.59 5.43
CA LEU A 34 -15.40 0.80 5.24
C LEU A 34 -15.91 0.99 3.80
N ILE A 35 -15.84 -0.08 3.02
CA ILE A 35 -16.21 -0.10 1.61
C ILE A 35 -17.61 -0.71 1.46
N PRO A 36 -18.60 0.02 0.92
CA PRO A 36 -19.92 -0.53 0.70
C PRO A 36 -19.95 -1.46 -0.52
N PRO A 37 -20.86 -2.46 -0.56
CA PRO A 37 -21.02 -3.31 -1.74
C PRO A 37 -21.55 -2.52 -2.94
N LYS A 38 -21.13 -2.89 -4.16
CA LYS A 38 -21.63 -2.28 -5.41
C LYS A 38 -23.13 -2.46 -5.57
N PHE A 39 -23.63 -3.65 -5.32
CA PHE A 39 -25.06 -3.98 -5.38
C PHE A 39 -25.73 -3.76 -4.04
N ARG A 40 -26.17 -2.53 -3.79
CA ARG A 40 -26.76 -2.10 -2.52
C ARG A 40 -28.19 -2.59 -2.26
N LEU A 41 -28.83 -3.22 -3.25
CA LEU A 41 -30.21 -3.74 -3.15
C LEU A 41 -30.27 -5.10 -2.43
N LEU A 42 -29.19 -5.87 -2.44
CA LEU A 42 -29.13 -7.16 -1.77
C LEU A 42 -28.63 -6.97 -0.33
N LYS A 43 -29.47 -7.19 0.65
CA LYS A 43 -29.09 -7.17 2.08
C LYS A 43 -28.06 -8.24 2.44
N SER A 44 -27.85 -9.23 1.58
CA SER A 44 -26.85 -10.30 1.73
C SER A 44 -25.44 -9.90 1.27
N ALA A 45 -25.27 -8.74 0.61
CA ALA A 45 -23.97 -8.29 0.17
C ALA A 45 -23.17 -7.69 1.34
N SER A 46 -22.02 -8.26 1.64
CA SER A 46 -21.13 -7.80 2.71
C SER A 46 -20.46 -6.46 2.36
N TYR A 47 -20.31 -5.61 3.38
CA TYR A 47 -19.34 -4.53 3.37
C TYR A 47 -17.95 -5.11 3.57
N ILE A 48 -16.92 -4.34 3.20
CA ILE A 48 -15.54 -4.72 3.45
C ILE A 48 -14.92 -3.69 4.40
N VAL A 49 -14.38 -4.17 5.50
CA VAL A 49 -13.53 -3.37 6.38
C VAL A 49 -12.08 -3.60 5.97
N ILE A 50 -11.36 -2.51 5.74
CA ILE A 50 -9.92 -2.53 5.48
C ILE A 50 -9.24 -1.91 6.69
N LEU A 51 -8.41 -2.70 7.38
CA LEU A 51 -7.63 -2.25 8.53
C LEU A 51 -6.16 -2.09 8.12
N ASN A 52 -5.61 -0.90 8.36
CA ASN A 52 -4.22 -0.55 8.05
C ASN A 52 -3.79 -0.88 6.61
N GLY A 53 -4.75 -0.92 5.67
CA GLY A 53 -4.50 -1.29 4.28
C GLY A 53 -4.18 -2.77 4.03
N TYR A 54 -4.11 -3.60 5.08
CA TYR A 54 -3.63 -4.98 5.01
C TYR A 54 -4.73 -6.02 5.25
N TYR A 55 -5.54 -5.85 6.29
CA TYR A 55 -6.57 -6.81 6.63
C TYR A 55 -7.89 -6.47 5.93
N LEU A 56 -8.39 -7.40 5.13
CA LEU A 56 -9.67 -7.30 4.43
C LEU A 56 -10.68 -8.22 5.13
N LEU A 57 -11.67 -7.63 5.79
CA LEU A 57 -12.64 -8.36 6.58
C LEU A 57 -14.04 -8.13 6.01
N PRO A 58 -14.81 -9.19 5.69
CA PRO A 58 -16.21 -9.05 5.33
C PRO A 58 -17.02 -8.67 6.57
N LEU A 59 -17.93 -7.72 6.43
CA LEU A 59 -18.78 -7.25 7.52
C LEU A 59 -20.24 -7.29 7.11
N GLY A 60 -21.06 -7.92 7.95
CA GLY A 60 -22.50 -7.99 7.78
C GLY A 60 -23.15 -6.61 7.78
N TYR A 61 -24.29 -6.51 7.13
CA TYR A 61 -24.95 -5.22 6.87
C TYR A 61 -25.27 -4.43 8.15
N SER A 62 -25.78 -5.06 9.20
CA SER A 62 -26.13 -4.41 10.48
C SER A 62 -24.90 -3.86 11.18
N TRP A 63 -23.85 -4.66 11.25
CA TRP A 63 -22.57 -4.26 11.85
C TRP A 63 -21.87 -3.16 11.04
N ALA A 64 -21.98 -3.19 9.72
CA ALA A 64 -21.45 -2.13 8.86
C ALA A 64 -22.16 -0.78 9.10
N ILE A 65 -23.46 -0.78 9.34
CA ILE A 65 -24.21 0.44 9.71
C ILE A 65 -23.76 0.95 11.08
N MET A 66 -23.57 0.06 12.05
CA MET A 66 -23.09 0.37 13.39
C MET A 66 -21.66 0.95 13.35
N LEU A 67 -20.74 0.27 12.62
CA LEU A 67 -19.38 0.78 12.40
C LEU A 67 -19.38 2.14 11.69
N SER A 68 -20.23 2.31 10.67
CA SER A 68 -20.39 3.59 9.99
C SER A 68 -20.86 4.72 10.91
N ALA A 69 -21.75 4.42 11.85
CA ALA A 69 -22.20 5.38 12.86
C ALA A 69 -21.06 5.72 13.83
N PHE A 70 -20.29 4.72 14.28
CA PHE A 70 -19.13 4.90 15.13
C PHE A 70 -18.05 5.76 14.45
N MET A 71 -17.68 5.44 13.21
CA MET A 71 -16.70 6.21 12.44
C MET A 71 -17.13 7.68 12.24
N LYS A 72 -18.43 7.92 12.03
CA LYS A 72 -18.97 9.26 11.91
C LYS A 72 -18.77 10.07 13.21
N GLU A 73 -19.15 9.50 14.33
CA GLU A 73 -19.03 10.18 15.64
C GLU A 73 -17.57 10.38 16.04
N THR A 74 -16.71 9.42 15.77
CA THR A 74 -15.26 9.53 16.01
C THR A 74 -14.63 10.64 15.15
N ASN A 75 -15.02 10.78 13.90
CA ASN A 75 -14.49 11.82 13.00
C ASN A 75 -14.82 13.25 13.45
N GLU A 76 -15.84 13.47 14.31
CA GLU A 76 -16.09 14.77 14.97
C GLU A 76 -14.97 15.19 15.93
N TYR A 77 -14.13 14.23 16.30
CA TYR A 77 -12.96 14.41 17.18
C TYR A 77 -11.63 14.37 16.42
N SER A 78 -11.67 14.38 15.11
CA SER A 78 -10.45 14.32 14.27
C SER A 78 -9.51 15.49 14.60
N GLY A 79 -8.20 15.18 14.74
CA GLY A 79 -7.16 16.18 15.04
C GLY A 79 -7.01 16.57 16.51
N ARG A 80 -7.65 15.85 17.44
CA ARG A 80 -7.48 16.02 18.88
C ARG A 80 -7.45 14.67 19.59
N GLU A 81 -6.83 14.63 20.74
CA GLU A 81 -6.86 13.48 21.63
C GLU A 81 -8.29 13.21 22.12
N ILE A 82 -8.68 11.93 22.10
CA ILE A 82 -10.00 11.49 22.58
C ILE A 82 -9.85 11.07 24.04
N SER A 83 -10.44 11.85 24.94
CA SER A 83 -10.52 11.51 26.36
C SER A 83 -11.50 10.33 26.59
N GLU A 84 -11.39 9.67 27.76
CA GLU A 84 -12.33 8.61 28.16
C GLU A 84 -13.79 9.11 28.13
N ALA A 85 -14.06 10.31 28.63
CA ALA A 85 -15.38 10.93 28.58
C ALA A 85 -15.87 11.25 27.16
N ASP A 86 -14.94 11.55 26.23
CA ASP A 86 -15.30 11.73 24.81
C ASP A 86 -15.59 10.39 24.15
N TYR A 87 -14.82 9.36 24.49
CA TYR A 87 -15.06 8.00 24.00
C TYR A 87 -16.43 7.47 24.44
N GLU A 88 -16.81 7.63 25.70
CA GLU A 88 -18.14 7.30 26.20
C GLU A 88 -19.26 8.01 25.39
N LYS A 89 -19.09 9.30 25.10
CA LYS A 89 -20.04 10.07 24.27
C LYS A 89 -20.11 9.55 22.83
N ILE A 90 -18.99 9.14 22.26
CA ILE A 90 -18.94 8.53 20.92
C ILE A 90 -19.76 7.25 20.93
N ILE A 91 -19.55 6.36 21.90
CA ILE A 91 -20.31 5.11 22.06
C ILE A 91 -21.81 5.40 22.23
N GLU A 92 -22.18 6.31 23.15
CA GLU A 92 -23.59 6.66 23.39
C GLU A 92 -24.29 7.16 22.11
N LYS A 93 -23.63 8.07 21.38
CA LYS A 93 -24.17 8.60 20.12
C LYS A 93 -24.24 7.53 19.02
N THR A 94 -23.24 6.64 18.95
CA THR A 94 -23.23 5.51 18.01
C THR A 94 -24.42 4.62 18.24
N VAL A 95 -24.65 4.19 19.47
CA VAL A 95 -25.81 3.37 19.86
C VAL A 95 -27.12 4.09 19.52
N LYS A 96 -27.25 5.37 19.88
CA LYS A 96 -28.44 6.17 19.56
C LYS A 96 -28.69 6.28 18.05
N ASN A 97 -27.65 6.42 17.24
CA ASN A 97 -27.77 6.51 15.79
C ASN A 97 -28.11 5.15 15.17
N THR A 98 -27.58 4.06 15.72
CA THR A 98 -27.89 2.68 15.30
C THR A 98 -29.34 2.33 15.62
N LEU A 99 -29.84 2.67 16.82
CA LEU A 99 -31.24 2.48 17.22
C LEU A 99 -32.24 3.23 16.32
N LYS A 100 -31.87 4.35 15.71
CA LYS A 100 -32.74 5.04 14.74
C LYS A 100 -32.94 4.23 13.47
N VAL A 101 -31.97 3.39 13.10
CA VAL A 101 -32.04 2.48 11.95
C VAL A 101 -32.69 1.15 12.35
N TYR A 102 -32.36 0.64 13.52
CA TYR A 102 -32.85 -0.63 14.08
C TYR A 102 -33.66 -0.42 15.38
N PRO A 103 -34.89 0.12 15.28
CA PRO A 103 -35.65 0.56 16.45
C PRO A 103 -36.21 -0.59 17.30
N PHE A 104 -36.13 -1.83 16.83
CA PHE A 104 -36.62 -3.02 17.54
C PHE A 104 -35.50 -3.83 18.21
N THR A 105 -34.25 -3.37 18.12
CA THR A 105 -33.10 -3.98 18.81
C THR A 105 -32.92 -3.32 20.16
N SER A 106 -32.51 -4.06 21.20
CA SER A 106 -32.24 -3.49 22.51
C SER A 106 -30.99 -2.62 22.51
N LYS A 107 -30.90 -1.67 23.43
CA LYS A 107 -29.70 -0.85 23.61
C LYS A 107 -28.53 -1.70 24.08
N GLU A 108 -28.80 -2.72 24.87
CA GLU A 108 -27.85 -3.66 25.44
C GLU A 108 -27.19 -4.49 24.35
N ASP A 109 -28.00 -5.13 23.47
CA ASP A 109 -27.49 -5.89 22.34
C ASP A 109 -26.58 -5.08 21.41
N ILE A 110 -26.95 -3.80 21.15
CA ILE A 110 -26.11 -2.92 20.31
C ILE A 110 -24.79 -2.55 21.02
N ASN A 111 -24.81 -2.32 22.34
CA ASN A 111 -23.57 -2.06 23.08
C ASN A 111 -22.64 -3.26 23.07
N ASP A 112 -23.17 -4.46 23.30
CA ASP A 112 -22.42 -5.71 23.34
C ASP A 112 -21.80 -6.01 21.96
N ASP A 113 -22.60 -5.92 20.90
CA ASP A 113 -22.13 -6.07 19.52
C ASP A 113 -21.06 -5.02 19.16
N LEU A 114 -21.24 -3.76 19.54
CA LEU A 114 -20.31 -2.68 19.28
C LEU A 114 -18.98 -2.90 20.01
N SER A 115 -19.03 -3.25 21.29
CA SER A 115 -17.83 -3.54 22.09
C SER A 115 -17.05 -4.69 21.49
N TYR A 116 -17.71 -5.82 21.23
CA TYR A 116 -17.07 -6.97 20.61
C TYR A 116 -16.44 -6.64 19.25
N MET A 117 -17.17 -5.93 18.38
CA MET A 117 -16.66 -5.55 17.07
C MET A 117 -15.43 -4.66 17.17
N LEU A 118 -15.41 -3.67 18.08
CA LEU A 118 -14.28 -2.76 18.27
C LEU A 118 -13.08 -3.49 18.86
N ASP A 119 -13.29 -4.35 19.87
CA ASP A 119 -12.22 -5.15 20.47
C ASP A 119 -11.51 -6.01 19.41
N VAL A 120 -12.30 -6.68 18.55
CA VAL A 120 -11.78 -7.47 17.43
C VAL A 120 -11.03 -6.61 16.41
N ILE A 121 -11.60 -5.48 15.99
CA ILE A 121 -10.97 -4.56 15.03
C ILE A 121 -9.62 -4.05 15.55
N PHE A 122 -9.57 -3.60 16.80
CA PHE A 122 -8.35 -3.07 17.38
C PHE A 122 -7.30 -4.16 17.64
N ALA A 123 -7.69 -5.36 18.06
CA ALA A 123 -6.79 -6.48 18.26
C ALA A 123 -6.15 -6.91 16.92
N VAL A 124 -6.98 -7.08 15.87
CA VAL A 124 -6.49 -7.44 14.52
C VAL A 124 -5.56 -6.35 13.97
N ALA A 125 -5.95 -5.08 14.11
CA ALA A 125 -5.14 -3.96 13.62
C ALA A 125 -3.76 -3.86 14.30
N ARG A 126 -3.65 -4.37 15.54
CA ARG A 126 -2.39 -4.43 16.31
C ARG A 126 -1.64 -5.75 16.16
N GLY A 127 -2.09 -6.65 15.28
CA GLY A 127 -1.49 -7.97 15.11
C GLY A 127 -1.65 -8.91 16.30
N GLN A 128 -2.61 -8.65 17.18
CA GLN A 128 -2.89 -9.48 18.34
C GLN A 128 -3.76 -10.69 17.93
N ALA A 129 -3.55 -11.83 18.60
CA ALA A 129 -4.43 -12.97 18.43
C ALA A 129 -5.84 -12.65 18.97
N VAL A 130 -6.86 -13.00 18.23
CA VAL A 130 -8.26 -12.88 18.64
C VAL A 130 -8.90 -14.27 18.68
N ASP A 131 -9.69 -14.51 19.71
CA ASP A 131 -10.54 -15.72 19.82
C ASP A 131 -11.83 -15.49 19.05
N ALA A 132 -11.70 -15.35 17.74
CA ALA A 132 -12.82 -15.16 16.82
C ALA A 132 -12.48 -15.83 15.49
N ASP A 133 -13.43 -16.52 14.91
CA ASP A 133 -13.35 -17.07 13.55
C ASP A 133 -13.53 -15.91 12.55
N ILE A 134 -12.40 -15.27 12.23
CA ILE A 134 -12.38 -14.12 11.32
C ILE A 134 -11.97 -14.59 9.93
N GLU A 135 -12.94 -14.66 9.03
CA GLU A 135 -12.66 -14.89 7.62
C GLU A 135 -11.93 -13.69 7.02
N ARG A 136 -10.67 -13.88 6.64
CA ARG A 136 -9.89 -12.89 5.90
C ARG A 136 -10.14 -13.05 4.41
N MET A 137 -10.47 -11.95 3.74
CA MET A 137 -10.64 -11.96 2.30
C MET A 137 -9.31 -11.76 1.58
N SER A 138 -9.13 -12.44 0.46
CA SER A 138 -8.09 -12.09 -0.50
C SER A 138 -8.49 -10.84 -1.30
N ILE A 139 -7.50 -10.12 -1.83
CA ILE A 139 -7.77 -9.00 -2.75
C ILE A 139 -8.61 -9.45 -3.96
N ARG A 140 -8.39 -10.68 -4.43
CA ARG A 140 -9.17 -11.25 -5.54
C ARG A 140 -10.63 -11.44 -5.18
N SER A 141 -10.93 -11.95 -3.98
CA SER A 141 -12.30 -12.09 -3.51
C SER A 141 -12.98 -10.73 -3.31
N TYR A 142 -12.21 -9.70 -2.96
CA TYR A 142 -12.67 -8.33 -2.81
C TYR A 142 -12.87 -7.61 -4.14
N SER A 143 -12.23 -8.03 -5.25
CA SER A 143 -12.20 -7.32 -6.55
C SER A 143 -13.59 -6.96 -7.06
N GLY A 144 -14.57 -7.85 -6.89
CA GLY A 144 -15.96 -7.62 -7.26
C GLY A 144 -16.61 -6.38 -6.60
N ASN A 145 -16.12 -5.95 -5.44
CA ASN A 145 -16.61 -4.80 -4.67
C ASN A 145 -15.78 -3.52 -4.88
N MET A 146 -14.66 -3.58 -5.61
CA MET A 146 -13.77 -2.42 -5.81
C MET A 146 -14.41 -1.33 -6.68
N TYR A 147 -14.42 -0.10 -6.18
CA TYR A 147 -14.78 1.12 -6.92
C TYR A 147 -13.55 1.79 -7.54
N ALA A 148 -12.37 1.46 -7.03
CA ALA A 148 -11.05 1.95 -7.39
C ALA A 148 -10.04 0.86 -7.00
N PRO A 149 -8.75 0.95 -7.41
CA PRO A 149 -7.72 0.01 -6.95
C PRO A 149 -7.55 0.12 -5.43
N HIS A 150 -7.09 -0.97 -4.81
CA HIS A 150 -6.77 -0.98 -3.39
C HIS A 150 -5.61 -0.04 -3.06
N ARG A 151 -4.65 0.09 -3.98
CA ARG A 151 -3.47 0.95 -3.83
C ARG A 151 -3.23 1.77 -5.10
N MET A 152 -2.84 3.04 -4.91
CA MET A 152 -2.34 3.89 -5.97
C MET A 152 -0.90 4.28 -5.68
N ASP A 153 0.01 3.96 -6.59
CA ASP A 153 1.42 4.35 -6.51
C ASP A 153 1.59 5.72 -7.18
N LEU A 154 2.06 6.72 -6.43
CA LEU A 154 2.27 8.08 -6.88
C LEU A 154 3.75 8.28 -7.21
N MET A 155 4.10 8.36 -8.48
CA MET A 155 5.47 8.64 -8.91
C MET A 155 5.72 10.14 -8.84
N VAL A 156 5.93 10.63 -7.60
CA VAL A 156 6.00 12.06 -7.32
C VAL A 156 7.27 12.74 -7.84
N SER A 157 8.32 11.97 -8.14
CA SER A 157 9.55 12.47 -8.75
C SER A 157 9.88 11.74 -10.05
N ALA A 158 10.33 12.49 -11.04
CA ALA A 158 10.76 11.96 -12.34
C ALA A 158 12.20 11.43 -12.30
N MET A 159 12.54 10.52 -13.23
CA MET A 159 13.91 10.00 -13.40
C MET A 159 14.84 11.02 -14.02
N THR A 160 14.32 11.92 -14.86
CA THR A 160 15.08 12.99 -15.52
C THR A 160 14.40 14.34 -15.33
N ASP A 161 15.15 15.43 -15.46
CA ASP A 161 14.59 16.77 -15.52
C ASP A 161 14.06 17.12 -16.92
N GLY A 162 13.51 18.35 -17.07
CA GLY A 162 12.97 18.84 -18.34
C GLY A 162 13.96 18.95 -19.49
N GLU A 163 15.27 18.84 -19.22
CA GLU A 163 16.35 18.82 -20.21
C GLU A 163 16.89 17.40 -20.46
N GLY A 164 16.25 16.38 -19.89
CA GLY A 164 16.66 14.98 -20.02
C GLY A 164 17.87 14.57 -19.17
N ARG A 165 18.31 15.43 -18.23
CA ARG A 165 19.42 15.09 -17.33
C ARG A 165 18.92 14.20 -16.21
N TRP A 166 19.74 13.21 -15.84
CA TRP A 166 19.42 12.28 -14.77
C TRP A 166 19.21 13.02 -13.43
N LYS A 167 18.09 12.76 -12.78
CA LYS A 167 17.66 13.45 -11.55
C LYS A 167 17.74 12.57 -10.31
N CYS A 168 17.46 11.27 -10.39
CA CYS A 168 17.56 10.37 -9.24
C CYS A 168 19.01 10.35 -8.72
N ASN A 169 19.21 10.31 -7.39
CA ASN A 169 20.52 10.27 -6.76
C ASN A 169 21.23 8.90 -6.83
N GLN A 170 20.62 7.91 -7.48
CA GLN A 170 21.17 6.61 -7.84
C GLN A 170 20.93 6.32 -9.31
N LYS A 171 21.78 5.45 -9.92
CA LYS A 171 21.64 4.93 -11.28
C LYS A 171 21.58 3.41 -11.24
N CYS A 172 20.57 2.88 -10.55
CA CYS A 172 20.43 1.44 -10.32
C CYS A 172 20.51 0.65 -11.60
N LEU A 173 21.28 -0.45 -11.58
CA LEU A 173 21.54 -1.29 -12.74
C LEU A 173 20.28 -1.90 -13.34
N PHE A 174 19.25 -2.14 -12.50
CA PHE A 174 17.98 -2.75 -12.86
C PHE A 174 16.78 -1.82 -12.60
N CYS A 175 16.98 -0.51 -12.76
CA CYS A 175 15.88 0.43 -12.55
C CYS A 175 14.79 0.23 -13.61
N TYR A 176 13.62 -0.23 -13.18
CA TYR A 176 12.47 -0.48 -14.06
C TYR A 176 11.90 0.79 -14.70
N ALA A 177 12.16 1.95 -14.10
CA ALA A 177 11.65 3.25 -14.55
C ALA A 177 12.62 4.01 -15.47
N ALA A 178 13.89 3.65 -15.44
CA ALA A 178 14.92 4.37 -16.21
C ALA A 178 14.79 4.11 -17.71
N GLY A 179 14.84 5.17 -18.51
CA GLY A 179 14.68 5.08 -19.97
C GLY A 179 13.23 5.08 -20.45
N GLU A 180 12.26 4.89 -19.55
CA GLU A 180 10.86 4.89 -19.90
C GLU A 180 10.32 6.32 -20.09
N LYS A 181 9.43 6.49 -21.07
CA LYS A 181 8.95 7.82 -21.46
C LYS A 181 8.16 8.51 -20.35
N LEU A 182 7.24 7.81 -19.71
CA LEU A 182 6.38 8.42 -18.69
C LEU A 182 7.12 8.69 -17.38
N SER A 183 8.20 7.96 -17.07
CA SER A 183 9.03 8.22 -15.89
C SER A 183 9.89 9.50 -16.00
N SER A 184 10.10 9.99 -17.23
CA SER A 184 10.91 11.15 -17.56
C SER A 184 10.06 12.38 -17.92
N ALA A 185 8.76 12.30 -17.66
CA ALA A 185 7.83 13.38 -17.93
C ALA A 185 7.95 14.54 -16.91
N ARG A 186 7.26 15.64 -17.18
CA ARG A 186 7.17 16.80 -16.26
C ARG A 186 6.60 16.37 -14.90
N GLU A 187 7.20 16.80 -13.83
CA GLU A 187 6.63 16.59 -12.50
C GLU A 187 5.44 17.51 -12.23
N LEU A 188 4.41 16.96 -11.61
CA LEU A 188 3.33 17.75 -11.04
C LEU A 188 3.84 18.60 -9.86
N SER A 189 3.31 19.81 -9.74
CA SER A 189 3.49 20.67 -8.58
C SER A 189 2.81 20.09 -7.33
N THR A 190 3.13 20.64 -6.16
CA THR A 190 2.48 20.29 -4.89
C THR A 190 0.96 20.39 -4.97
N ASP A 191 0.44 21.50 -5.54
CA ASP A 191 -1.00 21.74 -5.66
C ASP A 191 -1.66 20.79 -6.67
N GLU A 192 -0.97 20.43 -7.76
CA GLU A 192 -1.44 19.43 -8.71
C GLU A 192 -1.53 18.04 -8.07
N TRP A 193 -0.51 17.63 -7.27
CA TRP A 193 -0.56 16.39 -6.51
C TRP A 193 -1.69 16.40 -5.47
N LYS A 194 -1.91 17.48 -4.74
CA LYS A 194 -3.05 17.60 -3.80
C LYS A 194 -4.38 17.42 -4.53
N ARG A 195 -4.57 18.02 -5.71
CA ARG A 195 -5.78 17.79 -6.52
C ARG A 195 -5.93 16.34 -6.97
N ALA A 196 -4.82 15.68 -7.34
CA ALA A 196 -4.83 14.25 -7.66
C ALA A 196 -5.24 13.39 -6.44
N ILE A 197 -4.66 13.67 -5.27
CA ILE A 197 -5.00 13.01 -4.00
C ILE A 197 -6.48 13.18 -3.64
N ASP A 198 -7.05 14.38 -3.82
CA ASP A 198 -8.48 14.63 -3.60
C ASP A 198 -9.38 13.79 -4.52
N LYS A 199 -8.99 13.64 -5.81
CA LYS A 199 -9.72 12.77 -6.75
C LYS A 199 -9.65 11.30 -6.35
N LEU A 200 -8.50 10.83 -5.83
CA LEU A 200 -8.34 9.45 -5.34
C LEU A 200 -9.15 9.20 -4.07
N LYS A 201 -9.18 10.18 -3.16
CA LYS A 201 -10.04 10.15 -1.98
C LYS A 201 -11.52 10.05 -2.36
N ALA A 202 -11.96 10.88 -3.30
CA ALA A 202 -13.34 10.85 -3.81
C ALA A 202 -13.68 9.52 -4.51
N ALA A 203 -12.69 8.86 -5.13
CA ALA A 203 -12.82 7.54 -5.74
C ALA A 203 -12.84 6.40 -4.71
N GLY A 204 -12.39 6.64 -3.47
CA GLY A 204 -12.35 5.66 -2.40
C GLY A 204 -11.15 4.72 -2.46
N VAL A 205 -10.01 5.16 -3.02
CA VAL A 205 -8.73 4.45 -2.95
C VAL A 205 -8.26 4.44 -1.49
N PRO A 206 -8.06 3.30 -0.83
CA PRO A 206 -7.73 3.30 0.60
C PRO A 206 -6.24 3.52 0.88
N MET A 207 -5.34 3.25 -0.06
CA MET A 207 -3.90 3.27 0.17
C MET A 207 -3.15 4.03 -0.92
N LEU A 208 -2.14 4.83 -0.53
CA LEU A 208 -1.19 5.50 -1.41
C LEU A 208 0.23 5.06 -1.13
N THR A 209 1.02 4.86 -2.19
CA THR A 209 2.47 4.69 -2.10
C THR A 209 3.16 5.84 -2.81
N PHE A 210 3.96 6.61 -2.11
CA PHE A 210 4.81 7.64 -2.69
C PHE A 210 6.10 7.00 -3.20
N THR A 211 6.40 7.21 -4.46
CA THR A 211 7.54 6.62 -5.18
C THR A 211 8.00 7.54 -6.31
N GLY A 212 8.72 7.03 -7.28
CA GLY A 212 9.17 7.77 -8.47
C GLY A 212 10.61 7.42 -8.80
N GLY A 213 11.40 8.43 -9.18
CA GLY A 213 12.86 8.31 -9.22
C GLY A 213 13.40 8.15 -7.79
N GLU A 214 13.44 9.25 -7.06
CA GLU A 214 13.65 9.24 -5.61
C GLU A 214 12.72 10.30 -4.96
N PRO A 215 11.66 9.87 -4.27
CA PRO A 215 10.67 10.81 -3.74
C PRO A 215 11.18 11.74 -2.66
N THR A 216 12.22 11.35 -1.90
CA THR A 216 12.81 12.19 -0.85
C THR A 216 13.64 13.36 -1.40
N GLN A 217 13.89 13.42 -2.71
CA GLN A 217 14.44 14.61 -3.36
C GLN A 217 13.43 15.76 -3.45
N ARG A 218 12.14 15.49 -3.31
CA ARG A 218 11.11 16.52 -3.21
C ARG A 218 11.12 17.14 -1.82
N LYS A 219 11.24 18.45 -1.75
CA LYS A 219 11.23 19.20 -0.47
C LYS A 219 9.87 19.16 0.22
N ASP A 220 8.80 18.96 -0.56
CA ASP A 220 7.40 18.91 -0.12
C ASP A 220 6.87 17.49 0.16
N ILE A 221 7.75 16.48 0.21
CA ILE A 221 7.31 15.08 0.39
C ILE A 221 6.54 14.87 1.70
N ALA A 222 7.03 15.43 2.82
CA ALA A 222 6.34 15.35 4.10
C ALA A 222 4.99 16.09 4.08
N GLU A 223 4.89 17.22 3.36
CA GLU A 223 3.64 17.96 3.17
C GLU A 223 2.60 17.13 2.39
N LEU A 224 3.02 16.46 1.30
CA LEU A 224 2.15 15.60 0.51
C LEU A 224 1.66 14.38 1.32
N ILE A 225 2.53 13.75 2.11
CA ILE A 225 2.17 12.65 3.02
C ILE A 225 1.19 13.16 4.09
N GLY A 226 1.48 14.29 4.72
CA GLY A 226 0.60 14.92 5.71
C GLY A 226 -0.78 15.31 5.14
N TYR A 227 -0.84 15.72 3.87
CA TYR A 227 -2.10 15.96 3.17
C TYR A 227 -2.90 14.67 2.94
N SER A 228 -2.23 13.52 2.95
CA SER A 228 -2.79 12.20 2.65
C SER A 228 -3.26 11.42 3.88
N LYS A 229 -3.44 12.05 5.05
CA LYS A 229 -3.84 11.38 6.32
C LYS A 229 -5.15 10.57 6.25
N TRP A 230 -5.97 10.77 5.23
CA TRP A 230 -7.16 9.94 4.98
C TRP A 230 -6.81 8.53 4.48
N PHE A 231 -5.66 8.36 3.85
CA PHE A 231 -5.20 7.09 3.29
C PHE A 231 -4.27 6.36 4.25
N VAL A 232 -4.08 5.06 4.03
CA VAL A 232 -2.88 4.38 4.47
C VAL A 232 -1.75 4.80 3.55
N THR A 233 -0.65 5.30 4.10
CA THR A 233 0.45 5.86 3.32
C THR A 233 1.72 5.04 3.44
N ARG A 234 2.39 4.81 2.32
CA ARG A 234 3.71 4.21 2.23
C ARG A 234 4.65 5.12 1.46
N LEU A 235 5.90 5.17 1.87
CA LEU A 235 6.99 5.80 1.14
C LEU A 235 8.01 4.75 0.71
N ASN A 236 8.27 4.64 -0.60
CA ASN A 236 9.33 3.80 -1.16
C ASN A 236 10.52 4.71 -1.51
N THR A 237 11.68 4.45 -0.93
CA THR A 237 12.89 5.29 -1.09
C THR A 237 14.16 4.43 -1.14
N ASN A 238 15.23 5.00 -1.66
CA ASN A 238 16.57 4.43 -1.55
C ASN A 238 17.28 4.73 -0.21
N GLY A 239 16.67 5.54 0.65
CA GLY A 239 17.14 5.82 2.00
C GLY A 239 18.26 6.85 2.13
N VAL A 240 18.90 7.28 1.03
CA VAL A 240 20.10 8.13 1.03
C VAL A 240 19.90 9.49 1.68
N LEU A 241 18.69 10.04 1.60
CA LEU A 241 18.34 11.36 2.11
C LEU A 241 17.54 11.35 3.42
N LEU A 242 17.39 10.19 4.06
CA LEU A 242 16.68 10.07 5.33
C LEU A 242 17.53 10.58 6.50
N SER A 243 17.56 11.92 6.66
CA SER A 243 18.13 12.56 7.85
C SER A 243 17.19 12.40 9.07
N GLU A 244 17.70 12.66 10.29
CA GLU A 244 16.87 12.66 11.50
C GLU A 244 15.71 13.65 11.38
N GLU A 245 15.93 14.84 10.79
CA GLU A 245 14.90 15.87 10.60
C GLU A 245 13.83 15.42 9.61
N LEU A 246 14.23 14.76 8.50
CA LEU A 246 13.23 14.24 7.55
C LEU A 246 12.42 13.11 8.18
N CYS A 247 13.08 12.19 8.91
CA CYS A 247 12.36 11.12 9.60
C CYS A 247 11.35 11.67 10.64
N SER A 248 11.73 12.69 11.41
CA SER A 248 10.81 13.39 12.33
C SER A 248 9.62 13.99 11.57
N SER A 249 9.87 14.69 10.47
CA SER A 249 8.82 15.29 9.64
C SER A 249 7.88 14.25 9.03
N LEU A 250 8.39 13.06 8.68
CA LEU A 250 7.58 11.95 8.18
C LEU A 250 6.69 11.33 9.29
N CYS A 251 7.20 11.22 10.53
CA CYS A 251 6.39 10.83 11.67
C CYS A 251 5.26 11.83 11.94
N GLU A 252 5.56 13.14 11.96
CA GLU A 252 4.57 14.22 12.15
C GLU A 252 3.52 14.24 11.01
N ALA A 253 3.95 13.88 9.79
CA ALA A 253 3.07 13.69 8.65
C ALA A 253 2.18 12.44 8.77
N SER A 254 2.38 11.59 9.79
CA SER A 254 1.66 10.34 10.01
C SER A 254 1.86 9.33 8.86
N LEU A 255 3.12 9.15 8.42
CA LEU A 255 3.49 8.09 7.50
C LEU A 255 3.29 6.73 8.17
N ASP A 256 2.55 5.83 7.50
CA ASP A 256 2.22 4.51 8.08
C ASP A 256 3.34 3.49 7.88
N SER A 257 4.05 3.52 6.74
CA SER A 257 5.16 2.58 6.49
C SER A 257 6.20 3.16 5.54
N LEU A 258 7.44 2.77 5.75
CA LEU A 258 8.61 3.18 4.97
C LEU A 258 9.30 1.93 4.40
N GLN A 259 9.40 1.83 3.08
CA GLN A 259 10.15 0.78 2.42
C GLN A 259 11.45 1.32 1.85
N ILE A 260 12.58 0.78 2.30
CA ILE A 260 13.90 1.20 1.85
C ILE A 260 14.54 0.08 1.01
N THR A 261 15.15 0.43 -0.11
CA THR A 261 15.84 -0.52 -0.97
C THR A 261 17.28 -0.71 -0.49
N LEU A 262 17.63 -1.94 -0.12
CA LEU A 262 19.01 -2.36 0.20
C LEU A 262 19.35 -3.64 -0.56
N TYR A 263 20.38 -3.60 -1.40
CA TYR A 263 20.75 -4.74 -2.23
C TYR A 263 21.64 -5.77 -1.52
N SER A 264 22.51 -5.32 -0.62
CA SER A 264 23.48 -6.20 0.06
C SER A 264 23.98 -5.55 1.35
N HIS A 265 24.46 -6.38 2.28
CA HIS A 265 25.26 -5.99 3.44
C HIS A 265 26.67 -5.54 3.03
N ASP A 266 27.16 -6.06 1.89
CA ASP A 266 28.44 -5.65 1.29
C ASP A 266 28.27 -4.34 0.54
N GLY A 267 29.01 -3.30 0.99
CA GLY A 267 28.95 -1.98 0.42
C GLY A 267 29.40 -1.90 -1.03
N GLU A 268 30.38 -2.70 -1.46
CA GLU A 268 30.86 -2.73 -2.85
C GLU A 268 29.79 -3.35 -3.77
N VAL A 269 29.17 -4.45 -3.34
CA VAL A 269 28.08 -5.08 -4.04
C VAL A 269 26.89 -4.10 -4.16
N HIS A 270 26.47 -3.51 -3.03
CA HIS A 270 25.38 -2.53 -3.03
C HIS A 270 25.65 -1.38 -3.99
N ASN A 271 26.81 -0.72 -3.84
CA ASN A 271 27.20 0.44 -4.66
C ASN A 271 27.26 0.10 -6.16
N SER A 272 27.76 -1.09 -6.51
CA SER A 272 27.81 -1.56 -7.88
C SER A 272 26.41 -1.73 -8.49
N LEU A 273 25.42 -2.14 -7.69
CA LEU A 273 24.03 -2.37 -8.14
C LEU A 273 23.21 -1.09 -8.19
N VAL A 274 23.47 -0.13 -7.28
CA VAL A 274 22.77 1.17 -7.30
C VAL A 274 23.47 2.22 -8.15
N GLY A 275 24.68 1.92 -8.65
CA GLY A 275 25.47 2.82 -9.51
C GLY A 275 25.86 4.12 -8.83
N ALA A 276 26.11 4.10 -7.52
CA ALA A 276 26.50 5.24 -6.70
C ALA A 276 27.19 4.81 -5.40
N GLU A 277 28.19 5.58 -4.94
CA GLU A 277 28.91 5.34 -3.70
C GLU A 277 28.11 5.85 -2.49
N ASN A 278 27.02 5.18 -2.13
CA ASN A 278 26.13 5.68 -1.08
C ASN A 278 25.59 4.62 -0.11
N PHE A 279 26.18 3.43 -0.06
CA PHE A 279 25.83 2.39 0.91
C PHE A 279 25.75 2.91 2.34
N ALA A 280 26.83 3.60 2.78
CA ALA A 280 26.90 4.16 4.13
C ALA A 280 25.74 5.13 4.44
N LYS A 281 25.34 5.94 3.45
CA LYS A 281 24.20 6.87 3.59
C LYS A 281 22.85 6.15 3.66
N THR A 282 22.66 5.09 2.85
CA THR A 282 21.46 4.25 2.91
C THR A 282 21.35 3.57 4.29
N VAL A 283 22.45 3.02 4.81
CA VAL A 283 22.49 2.38 6.14
C VAL A 283 22.20 3.40 7.24
N GLU A 284 22.77 4.59 7.16
CA GLU A 284 22.48 5.67 8.13
C GLU A 284 21.00 6.09 8.06
N GLY A 285 20.43 6.21 6.85
CA GLY A 285 19.01 6.49 6.67
C GLY A 285 18.09 5.42 7.28
N ILE A 286 18.45 4.13 7.19
CA ILE A 286 17.74 3.04 7.86
C ILE A 286 17.78 3.23 9.37
N LYS A 287 18.96 3.50 9.94
CA LYS A 287 19.13 3.73 11.38
C LYS A 287 18.30 4.94 11.87
N ASN A 288 18.33 6.05 11.13
CA ASN A 288 17.57 7.25 11.46
C ASN A 288 16.06 6.96 11.46
N ALA A 289 15.57 6.22 10.46
CA ALA A 289 14.17 5.86 10.35
C ALA A 289 13.73 4.92 11.51
N VAL A 290 14.51 3.91 11.83
CA VAL A 290 14.24 2.99 12.97
C VAL A 290 14.28 3.76 14.30
N LYS A 291 15.30 4.63 14.49
CA LYS A 291 15.42 5.49 15.69
C LYS A 291 14.22 6.43 15.86
N ALA A 292 13.68 6.95 14.76
CA ALA A 292 12.51 7.82 14.77
C ALA A 292 11.20 7.05 15.06
N GLY A 293 11.22 5.72 15.08
CA GLY A 293 10.04 4.89 15.32
C GLY A 293 9.14 4.69 14.09
N LEU A 294 9.65 4.94 12.88
CA LEU A 294 8.95 4.64 11.64
C LEU A 294 8.85 3.11 11.45
N ASP A 295 7.75 2.65 10.86
CA ASP A 295 7.58 1.25 10.46
C ASP A 295 8.39 0.97 9.19
N VAL A 296 9.59 0.43 9.38
CA VAL A 296 10.59 0.23 8.32
C VAL A 296 10.54 -1.19 7.79
N SER A 297 10.44 -1.32 6.46
CA SER A 297 10.69 -2.56 5.73
C SER A 297 11.85 -2.37 4.75
N ILE A 298 12.62 -3.44 4.53
CA ILE A 298 13.66 -3.46 3.49
C ILE A 298 13.17 -4.24 2.28
N ASN A 299 13.38 -3.67 1.08
CA ASN A 299 13.17 -4.38 -0.17
C ASN A 299 14.52 -4.72 -0.81
N THR A 300 14.73 -6.00 -1.14
CA THR A 300 15.93 -6.47 -1.86
C THR A 300 15.54 -7.08 -3.19
N PRO A 301 15.78 -6.41 -4.33
CA PRO A 301 15.74 -7.07 -5.63
C PRO A 301 16.90 -8.06 -5.74
N LEU A 302 16.58 -9.36 -5.88
CA LEU A 302 17.57 -10.43 -5.94
C LEU A 302 18.11 -10.60 -7.35
N CYS A 303 19.43 -10.78 -7.43
CA CYS A 303 20.15 -11.11 -8.65
C CYS A 303 21.40 -11.94 -8.32
N ARG A 304 22.14 -12.43 -9.30
CA ARG A 304 23.36 -13.25 -9.06
C ARG A 304 24.42 -12.55 -8.18
N LYS A 305 24.51 -11.22 -8.23
CA LYS A 305 25.52 -10.49 -7.45
C LYS A 305 25.23 -10.43 -5.95
N ASN A 306 23.98 -10.56 -5.54
CA ASN A 306 23.56 -10.52 -4.13
C ASN A 306 22.81 -11.80 -3.70
N ALA A 307 23.11 -12.92 -4.37
CA ALA A 307 22.50 -14.22 -4.09
C ALA A 307 22.82 -14.76 -2.69
N ASP A 308 23.95 -14.36 -2.08
CA ASP A 308 24.23 -14.62 -0.66
C ASP A 308 23.36 -13.70 0.23
N TYR A 309 22.08 -14.04 0.29
CA TYR A 309 21.09 -13.19 0.96
C TYR A 309 21.06 -13.39 2.49
N SER A 310 21.53 -14.52 3.00
CA SER A 310 21.53 -14.82 4.44
C SER A 310 22.34 -13.80 5.24
N ALA A 311 23.55 -13.47 4.79
CA ALA A 311 24.36 -12.42 5.41
C ALA A 311 23.73 -11.02 5.33
N THR A 312 22.97 -10.76 4.26
CA THR A 312 22.22 -9.50 4.14
C THR A 312 21.04 -9.47 5.12
N LEU A 313 20.34 -10.58 5.34
CA LEU A 313 19.28 -10.67 6.35
C LEU A 313 19.81 -10.46 7.77
N ASP A 314 20.95 -11.08 8.11
CA ASP A 314 21.61 -10.89 9.41
C ASP A 314 21.95 -9.41 9.64
N PHE A 315 22.48 -8.76 8.62
CA PHE A 315 22.77 -7.34 8.67
C PHE A 315 21.50 -6.50 8.86
N ILE A 316 20.41 -6.75 8.09
CA ILE A 316 19.14 -6.07 8.21
C ILE A 316 18.55 -6.25 9.62
N HIS A 317 18.60 -7.47 10.15
CA HIS A 317 18.16 -7.77 11.52
C HIS A 317 18.95 -6.97 12.57
N SER A 318 20.28 -6.88 12.40
CA SER A 318 21.14 -6.08 13.29
C SER A 318 20.82 -4.58 13.29
N LEU A 319 20.21 -4.05 12.23
CA LEU A 319 19.71 -2.67 12.14
C LEU A 319 18.35 -2.47 12.82
N GLY A 320 17.74 -3.53 13.38
CA GLY A 320 16.44 -3.45 14.07
C GLY A 320 15.23 -3.59 13.16
N VAL A 321 15.42 -3.89 11.87
CA VAL A 321 14.31 -4.11 10.93
C VAL A 321 13.78 -5.54 11.05
N ARG A 322 12.45 -5.70 11.01
CA ARG A 322 11.75 -6.99 11.15
C ARG A 322 11.00 -7.43 9.90
N PHE A 323 10.74 -6.52 8.98
CA PHE A 323 9.97 -6.78 7.76
C PHE A 323 10.89 -6.67 6.54
N VAL A 324 10.94 -7.72 5.75
CA VAL A 324 11.69 -7.73 4.49
C VAL A 324 10.82 -8.18 3.33
N THR A 325 11.03 -7.57 2.17
CA THR A 325 10.48 -8.04 0.92
C THR A 325 11.59 -8.36 -0.04
N VAL A 326 11.41 -9.40 -0.82
CA VAL A 326 12.34 -9.77 -1.90
C VAL A 326 11.57 -9.83 -3.22
N SER A 327 12.24 -9.44 -4.28
CA SER A 327 11.71 -9.53 -5.64
C SER A 327 12.78 -10.07 -6.58
N GLY A 328 12.37 -10.71 -7.66
CA GLY A 328 13.27 -10.89 -8.79
C GLY A 328 13.31 -9.64 -9.67
N LEU A 329 14.10 -9.67 -10.71
CA LEU A 329 14.23 -8.57 -11.65
C LEU A 329 12.97 -8.44 -12.52
N ILE A 330 12.60 -7.20 -12.84
CA ILE A 330 11.48 -6.88 -13.74
C ILE A 330 12.07 -6.45 -15.08
N CYS A 331 11.69 -7.13 -16.16
CA CYS A 331 12.22 -6.90 -17.52
C CYS A 331 11.62 -5.64 -18.16
N THR A 332 11.99 -4.48 -17.65
CA THR A 332 11.62 -3.18 -18.21
C THR A 332 12.63 -2.13 -17.79
N GLY A 333 12.71 -1.03 -18.48
CA GLY A 333 13.69 0.02 -18.24
C GLY A 333 15.12 -0.50 -18.43
N MET A 334 16.03 -0.13 -17.56
CA MET A 334 17.44 -0.56 -17.67
C MET A 334 17.64 -2.07 -17.43
N ALA A 335 16.68 -2.77 -16.88
CA ALA A 335 16.77 -4.21 -16.71
C ALA A 335 16.52 -4.98 -18.02
N GLU A 336 15.83 -4.38 -19.02
CA GLU A 336 15.48 -5.04 -20.28
C GLU A 336 16.72 -5.49 -21.06
N ASP A 337 17.76 -4.65 -21.12
CA ASP A 337 19.01 -4.95 -21.84
C ASP A 337 20.02 -5.80 -21.03
N ARG A 338 19.73 -6.10 -19.78
CA ARG A 338 20.68 -6.73 -18.83
C ARG A 338 20.19 -8.05 -18.27
N HIS A 339 19.10 -8.54 -18.82
CA HIS A 339 18.57 -9.87 -18.54
C HIS A 339 19.59 -10.95 -18.92
N GLY A 340 19.50 -12.08 -18.24
CA GLY A 340 20.29 -13.27 -18.53
C GLY A 340 21.57 -13.37 -17.69
N ASP A 341 22.43 -12.37 -17.69
CA ASP A 341 23.71 -12.43 -16.94
C ASP A 341 23.51 -12.31 -15.41
N TYR A 342 22.43 -11.67 -15.02
CA TYR A 342 22.14 -11.38 -13.61
C TYR A 342 20.94 -12.11 -13.03
N ASP A 343 20.10 -12.70 -13.87
CA ASP A 343 18.92 -13.41 -13.41
C ASP A 343 19.27 -14.68 -12.63
N LEU A 344 18.51 -14.90 -11.58
CA LEU A 344 18.51 -16.16 -10.84
C LEU A 344 17.52 -17.12 -11.50
N SER A 345 17.90 -18.39 -11.60
CA SER A 345 16.97 -19.44 -12.00
C SER A 345 15.86 -19.61 -10.94
N ARG A 346 14.79 -20.29 -11.32
CA ARG A 346 13.72 -20.63 -10.38
C ARG A 346 14.23 -21.41 -9.19
N GLU A 347 15.10 -22.38 -9.44
CA GLU A 347 15.71 -23.26 -8.43
C GLU A 347 16.58 -22.44 -7.46
N GLU A 348 17.43 -21.54 -8.00
CA GLU A 348 18.27 -20.63 -7.18
C GLU A 348 17.38 -19.72 -6.32
N LEU A 349 16.31 -19.14 -6.86
CA LEU A 349 15.36 -18.32 -6.08
C LEU A 349 14.66 -19.14 -4.99
N CYS A 350 14.19 -20.35 -5.29
CA CYS A 350 13.56 -21.23 -4.30
C CYS A 350 14.50 -21.55 -3.13
N GLU A 351 15.77 -21.81 -3.42
CA GLU A 351 16.78 -22.10 -2.38
C GLU A 351 17.04 -20.88 -1.51
N ILE A 352 17.21 -19.69 -2.13
CA ILE A 352 17.40 -18.44 -1.38
C ILE A 352 16.17 -18.15 -0.51
N LEU A 353 14.96 -18.30 -1.05
CA LEU A 353 13.72 -18.05 -0.30
C LEU A 353 13.52 -19.02 0.85
N ARG A 354 13.93 -20.30 0.69
CA ARG A 354 13.88 -21.31 1.75
C ARG A 354 14.77 -20.89 2.91
N SER A 355 16.07 -20.66 2.64
CA SER A 355 17.02 -20.23 3.66
C SER A 355 16.61 -18.92 4.32
N ALA A 356 16.11 -17.98 3.54
CA ALA A 356 15.63 -16.70 4.04
C ALA A 356 14.39 -16.85 4.95
N LYS A 357 13.45 -17.72 4.59
CA LYS A 357 12.26 -17.98 5.41
C LYS A 357 12.59 -18.67 6.71
N GLU A 358 13.52 -19.64 6.68
CA GLU A 358 14.03 -20.31 7.88
C GLU A 358 14.68 -19.30 8.82
N TYR A 359 15.60 -18.48 8.32
CA TYR A 359 16.25 -17.40 9.08
C TYR A 359 15.22 -16.45 9.71
N CYS A 360 14.24 -15.97 8.92
CA CYS A 360 13.23 -15.05 9.41
C CYS A 360 12.38 -15.67 10.54
N ASN A 361 12.00 -16.95 10.42
CA ASN A 361 11.23 -17.63 11.46
C ASN A 361 12.03 -17.75 12.77
N GLU A 362 13.33 -18.05 12.70
CA GLU A 362 14.21 -18.17 13.87
C GLU A 362 14.45 -16.82 14.56
N ASN A 363 14.42 -15.73 13.83
CA ASN A 363 14.75 -14.38 14.30
C ASN A 363 13.54 -13.45 14.49
N SER A 364 12.32 -13.99 14.48
CA SER A 364 11.08 -13.20 14.61
C SER A 364 11.00 -12.07 13.58
N MET A 365 11.38 -12.38 12.35
CA MET A 365 11.24 -11.52 11.17
C MET A 365 10.15 -12.04 10.24
N GLU A 366 9.63 -11.16 9.40
CA GLU A 366 8.69 -11.51 8.34
C GLU A 366 9.31 -11.27 6.96
N ILE A 367 9.08 -12.20 6.03
CA ILE A 367 9.54 -12.09 4.65
C ILE A 367 8.40 -12.34 3.67
N ASP A 368 8.25 -11.46 2.67
CA ASP A 368 7.35 -11.63 1.54
C ASP A 368 8.11 -11.63 0.21
N PHE A 369 7.68 -12.49 -0.71
CA PHE A 369 8.13 -12.51 -2.10
C PHE A 369 7.11 -11.79 -2.99
N THR A 370 7.56 -10.84 -3.83
CA THR A 370 6.64 -9.90 -4.50
C THR A 370 6.59 -10.04 -6.03
N SER A 371 7.29 -11.02 -6.62
CA SER A 371 7.37 -11.18 -8.09
C SER A 371 6.51 -12.33 -8.62
N PRO A 372 5.34 -12.03 -9.24
CA PRO A 372 4.45 -13.06 -9.76
C PRO A 372 5.12 -13.96 -10.79
N GLY A 373 5.00 -15.29 -10.62
CA GLY A 373 5.37 -16.30 -11.59
C GLY A 373 6.89 -16.59 -11.71
N LEU A 374 7.77 -15.96 -10.92
CA LEU A 374 9.19 -16.32 -10.85
C LEU A 374 9.43 -17.61 -10.09
N VAL A 375 8.64 -17.88 -9.08
CA VAL A 375 8.60 -19.12 -8.32
C VAL A 375 7.18 -19.66 -8.47
N ASP A 376 7.03 -20.98 -8.56
CA ASP A 376 5.72 -21.61 -8.69
C ASP A 376 4.92 -21.56 -7.37
N ASP A 377 3.60 -21.63 -7.51
CA ASP A 377 2.68 -21.52 -6.39
C ASP A 377 2.86 -22.63 -5.34
N GLU A 378 3.24 -23.84 -5.77
CA GLU A 378 3.42 -25.00 -4.90
C GLU A 378 4.64 -24.82 -3.99
N SER A 379 5.76 -24.38 -4.57
CA SER A 379 6.98 -24.06 -3.83
C SER A 379 6.74 -22.95 -2.81
N LEU A 380 6.04 -21.87 -3.17
CA LEU A 380 5.73 -20.78 -2.23
C LEU A 380 4.82 -21.24 -1.08
N ARG A 381 3.80 -22.06 -1.38
CA ARG A 381 2.93 -22.65 -0.34
C ARG A 381 3.70 -23.55 0.61
N ALA A 382 4.59 -24.38 0.07
CA ALA A 382 5.43 -25.26 0.88
C ALA A 382 6.33 -24.49 1.85
N LEU A 383 6.74 -23.27 1.48
CA LEU A 383 7.49 -22.35 2.32
C LEU A 383 6.61 -21.52 3.28
N GLY A 384 5.28 -21.68 3.24
CA GLY A 384 4.34 -20.85 4.01
C GLY A 384 4.38 -19.38 3.61
N MET A 385 4.68 -19.08 2.33
CA MET A 385 4.75 -17.73 1.80
C MET A 385 3.48 -17.39 1.00
N ASN A 386 3.15 -16.10 0.95
CA ASN A 386 2.07 -15.60 0.11
C ASN A 386 2.42 -15.76 -1.37
N ILE A 387 1.40 -16.07 -2.19
CA ILE A 387 1.56 -16.16 -3.64
C ILE A 387 1.41 -14.76 -4.22
N PRO A 388 2.48 -14.17 -4.80
CA PRO A 388 2.37 -12.87 -5.43
C PRO A 388 1.52 -12.96 -6.71
N MET A 389 0.70 -11.94 -6.95
CA MET A 389 -0.19 -11.88 -8.10
C MET A 389 -0.03 -10.54 -8.82
N CYS A 390 -0.23 -10.55 -10.15
CA CYS A 390 -0.30 -9.32 -10.91
C CYS A 390 -1.52 -8.51 -10.47
N GLY A 391 -1.28 -7.27 -10.03
CA GLY A 391 -2.33 -6.37 -9.56
C GLY A 391 -2.70 -5.25 -10.52
N ALA A 392 -2.16 -5.26 -11.74
CA ALA A 392 -2.33 -4.18 -12.71
C ALA A 392 -3.82 -3.90 -13.00
N CYS A 393 -4.26 -2.66 -12.84
CA CYS A 393 -5.66 -2.23 -12.95
C CYS A 393 -6.64 -2.98 -12.03
N LEU A 394 -6.17 -3.78 -11.09
CA LEU A 394 -6.97 -4.54 -10.14
C LEU A 394 -6.70 -4.06 -8.70
N SER A 395 -5.65 -4.59 -8.08
CA SER A 395 -5.28 -4.19 -6.72
C SER A 395 -4.41 -2.95 -6.67
N ASN A 396 -3.66 -2.65 -7.73
CA ASN A 396 -2.83 -1.46 -7.83
C ASN A 396 -2.90 -0.81 -9.22
N MET A 397 -2.73 0.49 -9.22
CA MET A 397 -2.46 1.33 -10.39
C MET A 397 -1.39 2.36 -10.00
N ALA A 398 -0.89 3.11 -10.96
CA ALA A 398 0.05 4.19 -10.66
C ALA A 398 -0.31 5.49 -11.39
N ILE A 399 0.23 6.59 -10.88
CA ILE A 399 0.20 7.91 -11.53
C ILE A 399 1.65 8.29 -11.81
N ALA A 400 1.97 8.49 -13.09
CA ALA A 400 3.26 8.95 -13.55
C ALA A 400 3.51 10.42 -13.14
N PRO A 401 4.75 10.93 -13.22
CA PRO A 401 5.08 12.28 -12.77
C PRO A 401 4.23 13.41 -13.40
N ASP A 402 3.71 13.22 -14.61
CA ASP A 402 2.87 14.19 -15.33
C ASP A 402 1.36 14.05 -15.09
N GLY A 403 0.97 13.14 -14.20
CA GLY A 403 -0.44 12.85 -13.92
C GLY A 403 -1.07 11.78 -14.80
N SER A 404 -0.33 11.16 -15.72
CA SER A 404 -0.81 10.02 -16.52
C SER A 404 -1.09 8.84 -15.61
N VAL A 405 -2.31 8.31 -15.67
CA VAL A 405 -2.73 7.12 -14.91
C VAL A 405 -2.36 5.87 -15.70
N ILE A 406 -1.61 4.95 -15.09
CA ILE A 406 -1.05 3.76 -15.72
C ILE A 406 -1.43 2.48 -14.95
N PRO A 407 -1.38 1.30 -15.60
CA PRO A 407 -1.82 0.04 -14.99
C PRO A 407 -1.07 -0.38 -13.72
N CYS A 408 0.23 -0.14 -13.65
CA CYS A 408 1.09 -0.34 -12.47
C CYS A 408 2.35 0.54 -12.58
N GLN A 409 3.09 0.68 -11.48
CA GLN A 409 4.30 1.52 -11.43
C GLN A 409 5.42 1.09 -12.40
N SER A 410 5.42 -0.17 -12.85
CA SER A 410 6.42 -0.68 -13.82
C SER A 410 5.97 -0.56 -15.28
N TRP A 411 4.77 -0.07 -15.55
CA TRP A 411 4.21 0.05 -16.90
C TRP A 411 4.23 1.51 -17.36
N LEU A 412 5.43 1.98 -17.73
CA LEU A 412 5.74 3.39 -17.99
C LEU A 412 5.92 3.72 -19.48
N THR A 413 5.54 2.78 -20.38
CA THR A 413 5.56 3.01 -21.81
C THR A 413 4.53 4.08 -22.22
N ALA A 414 4.78 4.79 -23.31
CA ALA A 414 3.94 5.91 -23.74
C ALA A 414 2.47 5.52 -24.02
N ASP A 415 2.24 4.29 -24.44
CA ASP A 415 0.94 3.72 -24.77
C ASP A 415 0.18 3.15 -23.56
N ALA A 416 0.81 3.15 -22.38
CA ALA A 416 0.21 2.63 -21.15
C ALA A 416 -0.78 3.57 -20.49
N ALA A 417 -0.79 4.85 -20.84
CA ALA A 417 -1.65 5.86 -20.24
C ALA A 417 -3.14 5.57 -20.48
N LEU A 418 -3.89 5.41 -19.40
CA LEU A 418 -5.34 5.16 -19.39
C LEU A 418 -6.17 6.46 -19.31
N GLY A 419 -5.50 7.59 -19.13
CA GLY A 419 -6.04 8.94 -18.95
C GLY A 419 -5.10 9.78 -18.08
N ASN A 420 -5.45 11.02 -17.78
CA ASN A 420 -4.70 11.90 -16.91
C ASN A 420 -5.53 12.29 -15.68
N ILE A 421 -4.97 12.16 -14.49
CA ILE A 421 -5.69 12.41 -13.22
C ILE A 421 -6.13 13.88 -13.08
N LEU A 422 -5.43 14.82 -13.70
CA LEU A 422 -5.79 16.24 -13.64
C LEU A 422 -6.99 16.57 -14.53
N ASP A 423 -7.06 15.95 -15.71
CA ASP A 423 -8.05 16.27 -16.75
C ASP A 423 -9.30 15.39 -16.62
N ASP A 424 -9.11 14.11 -16.31
CA ASP A 424 -10.19 13.13 -16.26
C ASP A 424 -10.76 12.93 -14.85
N SER A 425 -12.01 12.47 -14.77
CA SER A 425 -12.49 11.88 -13.52
C SER A 425 -11.91 10.48 -13.35
N PHE A 426 -11.44 10.14 -12.16
CA PHE A 426 -10.89 8.81 -11.89
C PHE A 426 -11.92 7.70 -12.17
N LYS A 427 -13.20 7.98 -11.93
CA LYS A 427 -14.29 7.05 -12.24
C LYS A 427 -14.34 6.70 -13.74
N ASN A 428 -14.10 7.66 -14.62
CA ASN A 428 -14.08 7.43 -16.08
C ASN A 428 -12.87 6.59 -16.46
N ILE A 429 -11.69 6.88 -15.92
CA ILE A 429 -10.46 6.09 -16.13
C ILE A 429 -10.69 4.64 -15.67
N TRP A 430 -11.16 4.44 -14.44
CA TRP A 430 -11.40 3.12 -13.84
C TRP A 430 -12.42 2.27 -14.64
N ASN A 431 -13.42 2.91 -15.22
CA ASN A 431 -14.47 2.24 -15.98
C ASN A 431 -14.25 2.27 -17.50
N SER A 432 -13.11 2.78 -17.99
CA SER A 432 -12.76 2.73 -19.42
C SER A 432 -12.62 1.28 -19.88
N GLU A 433 -12.86 1.05 -21.17
CA GLU A 433 -12.75 -0.30 -21.75
C GLU A 433 -11.32 -0.85 -21.66
N SER A 434 -10.30 0.00 -21.85
CA SER A 434 -8.89 -0.37 -21.69
C SER A 434 -8.59 -0.83 -20.26
N CYS A 435 -9.03 -0.06 -19.24
CA CYS A 435 -8.82 -0.41 -17.83
C CYS A 435 -9.57 -1.70 -17.45
N LYS A 436 -10.82 -1.88 -17.92
CA LYS A 436 -11.58 -3.11 -17.70
C LYS A 436 -10.92 -4.32 -18.32
N LYS A 437 -10.43 -4.20 -19.56
CA LYS A 437 -9.73 -5.29 -20.27
C LYS A 437 -8.47 -5.72 -19.51
N LEU A 438 -7.65 -4.77 -19.06
CA LEU A 438 -6.44 -5.06 -18.28
C LEU A 438 -6.78 -5.68 -16.92
N ARG A 439 -7.85 -5.22 -16.28
CA ARG A 439 -8.34 -5.79 -15.01
C ARG A 439 -8.78 -7.24 -15.19
N ALA A 440 -9.55 -7.55 -16.21
CA ALA A 440 -9.97 -8.91 -16.52
C ALA A 440 -8.74 -9.82 -16.76
N MET A 441 -7.75 -9.34 -17.51
CA MET A 441 -6.48 -10.05 -17.71
C MET A 441 -5.77 -10.32 -16.37
N SER A 442 -5.70 -9.33 -15.47
CA SER A 442 -5.10 -9.52 -14.14
C SER A 442 -5.90 -10.46 -13.24
N GLU A 443 -7.22 -10.56 -13.42
CA GLU A 443 -8.07 -11.54 -12.72
C GLU A 443 -7.86 -12.97 -13.24
N GLU A 444 -7.69 -13.15 -14.54
CA GLU A 444 -7.55 -14.44 -15.21
C GLU A 444 -6.11 -14.97 -15.19
N GLU A 445 -5.13 -14.09 -15.50
CA GLU A 445 -3.71 -14.43 -15.65
C GLU A 445 -2.86 -13.92 -14.48
N ALA A 446 -3.43 -13.76 -13.28
CA ALA A 446 -2.79 -13.12 -12.12
C ALA A 446 -1.43 -13.72 -11.72
N LYS A 447 -1.12 -14.93 -12.18
CA LYS A 447 0.07 -15.68 -11.78
C LYS A 447 1.37 -15.28 -12.49
N CYS A 448 1.33 -14.40 -13.49
CA CYS A 448 2.51 -13.98 -14.22
C CYS A 448 2.49 -12.48 -14.53
N CYS A 449 3.63 -11.81 -14.33
CA CYS A 449 3.78 -10.42 -14.76
C CYS A 449 3.89 -10.37 -16.29
N PRO A 450 3.11 -9.53 -17.02
CA PRO A 450 3.18 -9.42 -18.48
C PRO A 450 4.56 -9.06 -19.03
N PHE A 451 5.38 -8.33 -18.25
CA PHE A 451 6.74 -7.98 -18.64
C PHE A 451 7.71 -9.16 -18.63
N ARG A 452 7.38 -10.24 -17.94
CA ARG A 452 8.20 -11.43 -17.90
C ARG A 452 8.13 -12.24 -19.19
N LYS A 453 6.95 -12.29 -19.82
CA LYS A 453 6.76 -12.99 -21.10
C LYS A 453 7.59 -12.38 -22.24
N ARG A 454 8.01 -11.11 -22.13
CA ARG A 454 8.86 -10.44 -23.13
C ARG A 454 10.30 -10.96 -23.10
N GLY A 455 10.82 -11.39 -21.94
CA GLY A 455 12.16 -11.95 -21.79
C GLY A 455 12.29 -13.42 -22.18
N GLU A 456 11.20 -14.19 -22.21
CA GLU A 456 11.20 -15.62 -22.59
C GLU A 456 11.09 -15.87 -24.10
N ASN A 457 10.77 -14.84 -24.90
CA ASN A 457 10.60 -14.92 -26.36
C ASN A 457 11.69 -14.17 -27.15
N GLY A 458 12.83 -13.85 -26.53
CA GLY A 458 14.01 -13.26 -27.16
C GLY A 458 15.15 -14.26 -27.34
#